data_2465f9bd0a3b10c39b9e65241510a3d6
#
_entry.id   2465f9bd0a3b10c39b9e65241510a3d6
#
_cell.length_a   1.000
_cell.length_b   1.000
_cell.length_c   1.000
_cell.angle_alpha   90.00
_cell.angle_beta   90.00
_cell.angle_gamma   90.00
#
_symmetry.space_group_name_H-M   'P 1'
#
loop_
_entity.id
_entity.type
_entity.pdbx_description
1 polymer ?
#
loop_
_entity_poly.entity_id
_entity_poly.type
_entity_poly.pdbx_seq_one_letter_code
_entity_poly.pdbx_strand_id
1 'polypeptide(L)'
;MVDHPTAAFSTCDLCDVHKADDSGAFRVLPPGFRHYGGKGAFCGPVATVKCFEDNTLVKAALDTPGQGRVLVVDGGASLRRALVGGNLAAAGARNGWAGVVVNGCVRDAAELRAAAVGICALGLMPLPTEKRNEGQNNVAVLIQGVWVRPGDWLYADEDGIVVSATSLLG
;
A
#
# COMPACT_ATOMS: atom_id res chain seq x y z
N MET A 1 -21.25 -1.12 10.52
CA MET A 1 -20.24 -0.44 9.72
C MET A 1 -19.76 0.74 10.55
N VAL A 2 -18.60 0.62 11.20
CA VAL A 2 -18.02 1.73 11.94
C VAL A 2 -17.26 2.55 10.92
N ASP A 3 -17.85 3.64 10.49
CA ASP A 3 -17.18 4.67 9.72
C ASP A 3 -16.15 5.30 10.64
N HIS A 4 -14.89 4.86 10.54
CA HIS A 4 -13.79 5.61 11.14
C HIS A 4 -13.58 6.82 10.23
N PRO A 5 -13.92 8.04 10.67
CA PRO A 5 -13.56 9.21 9.91
C PRO A 5 -12.04 9.19 9.78
N THR A 6 -11.55 8.98 8.58
CA THR A 6 -10.15 9.20 8.27
C THR A 6 -9.86 10.66 8.59
N ALA A 7 -9.12 10.91 9.66
CA ALA A 7 -8.69 12.26 9.99
C ALA A 7 -8.01 12.84 8.75
N ALA A 8 -8.41 14.03 8.34
CA ALA A 8 -7.84 14.69 7.18
C ALA A 8 -6.35 14.95 7.44
N PHE A 9 -5.50 14.61 6.48
CA PHE A 9 -4.07 14.86 6.53
C PHE A 9 -3.59 15.35 5.15
N SER A 10 -2.41 15.94 5.13
CA SER A 10 -1.66 16.26 3.92
C SER A 10 -0.24 15.74 4.07
N THR A 11 0.25 14.96 3.11
CA THR A 11 1.63 14.50 3.13
C THR A 11 2.61 15.67 3.08
N CYS A 12 2.27 16.76 2.39
CA CYS A 12 3.09 17.98 2.38
C CYS A 12 3.21 18.57 3.77
N ASP A 13 2.11 18.71 4.52
CA ASP A 13 2.11 19.23 5.87
C ASP A 13 2.89 18.33 6.83
N LEU A 14 2.74 17.01 6.71
CA LEU A 14 3.51 16.04 7.49
C LEU A 14 5.01 16.19 7.23
N CYS A 15 5.41 16.36 5.98
CA CYS A 15 6.81 16.59 5.62
C CYS A 15 7.32 17.92 6.20
N ASP A 16 6.53 18.98 6.16
CA ASP A 16 6.93 20.27 6.71
C ASP A 16 7.20 20.21 8.22
N VAL A 17 6.37 19.44 8.93
CA VAL A 17 6.55 19.24 10.39
C VAL A 17 7.75 18.36 10.71
N HIS A 18 7.98 17.29 9.91
CA HIS A 18 8.93 16.23 10.26
C HIS A 18 10.25 16.26 9.45
N LYS A 19 10.45 17.23 8.56
CA LYS A 19 11.61 17.28 7.66
C LYS A 19 12.97 17.34 8.37
N ALA A 20 13.00 17.74 9.61
CA ALA A 20 14.24 17.79 10.41
C ALA A 20 14.50 16.52 11.22
N ASP A 21 13.62 15.53 11.16
CA ASP A 21 13.82 14.25 11.84
C ASP A 21 14.98 13.48 11.20
N ASP A 22 16.01 13.23 11.98
CA ASP A 22 17.20 12.45 11.58
C ASP A 22 17.25 11.07 12.24
N SER A 23 16.23 10.71 13.00
CA SER A 23 16.15 9.41 13.71
C SER A 23 15.87 8.23 12.79
N GLY A 24 15.32 8.49 11.60
CA GLY A 24 14.81 7.46 10.69
C GLY A 24 13.38 7.00 10.99
N ALA A 25 12.72 7.60 11.99
CA ALA A 25 11.34 7.31 12.31
C ALA A 25 10.37 7.82 11.22
N PHE A 26 10.65 8.99 10.65
CA PHE A 26 9.89 9.57 9.54
C PHE A 26 10.63 9.34 8.22
N ARG A 27 9.95 8.78 7.23
CA ARG A 27 10.52 8.41 5.93
C ARG A 27 9.56 8.79 4.83
N VAL A 28 10.10 9.13 3.66
CA VAL A 28 9.31 9.48 2.47
C VAL A 28 9.69 8.53 1.35
N LEU A 29 8.71 7.91 0.71
CA LEU A 29 8.97 7.11 -0.48
C LEU A 29 9.30 8.03 -1.66
N PRO A 30 10.26 7.64 -2.52
CA PRO A 30 10.58 8.44 -3.71
C PRO A 30 9.41 8.45 -4.70
N PRO A 31 9.39 9.42 -5.64
CA PRO A 31 8.39 9.46 -6.71
C PRO A 31 8.41 8.19 -7.56
N GLY A 32 7.28 7.90 -8.20
CA GLY A 32 7.13 6.74 -9.09
C GLY A 32 5.85 5.95 -8.84
N PHE A 33 5.25 6.11 -7.68
CA PHE A 33 3.94 5.52 -7.38
C PHE A 33 2.82 6.38 -7.96
N ARG A 34 1.81 5.71 -8.53
CA ARG A 34 0.59 6.33 -9.05
C ARG A 34 -0.62 5.77 -8.35
N HIS A 35 -1.68 6.58 -8.23
CA HIS A 35 -2.95 6.18 -7.65
C HIS A 35 -3.83 5.51 -8.70
N TYR A 36 -4.36 4.33 -8.37
CA TYR A 36 -5.25 3.56 -9.22
C TYR A 36 -6.58 3.23 -8.56
N GLY A 37 -6.66 3.27 -7.23
CA GLY A 37 -7.86 2.94 -6.47
C GLY A 37 -8.90 4.05 -6.42
N GLY A 38 -10.07 3.73 -5.89
CA GLY A 38 -11.17 4.69 -5.73
C GLY A 38 -10.92 5.74 -4.66
N LYS A 39 -9.99 5.50 -3.74
CA LYS A 39 -9.60 6.47 -2.71
C LYS A 39 -8.23 7.06 -3.04
N GLY A 40 -8.20 8.37 -3.29
CA GLY A 40 -6.96 9.11 -3.59
C GLY A 40 -6.13 9.49 -2.37
N ALA A 41 -6.68 9.32 -1.17
CA ALA A 41 -5.99 9.53 0.10
C ALA A 41 -6.35 8.41 1.07
N PHE A 42 -5.36 7.87 1.75
CA PHE A 42 -5.56 6.81 2.73
C PHE A 42 -4.39 6.74 3.70
N CYS A 43 -4.66 6.25 4.89
CA CYS A 43 -3.61 6.02 5.90
C CYS A 43 -3.99 4.87 6.82
N GLY A 44 -3.02 4.32 7.50
CA GLY A 44 -3.23 3.28 8.50
C GLY A 44 -1.96 2.58 8.92
N PRO A 45 -2.07 1.70 9.93
CA PRO A 45 -0.96 0.84 10.32
C PRO A 45 -0.61 -0.12 9.17
N VAL A 46 0.66 -0.45 9.05
CA VAL A 46 1.20 -1.24 7.95
C VAL A 46 1.18 -2.73 8.28
N ALA A 47 0.71 -3.53 7.33
CA ALA A 47 1.01 -4.95 7.19
C ALA A 47 1.84 -5.14 5.91
N THR A 48 2.68 -6.17 5.85
CA THR A 48 3.58 -6.37 4.72
C THR A 48 3.45 -7.74 4.09
N VAL A 49 3.70 -7.80 2.79
CA VAL A 49 3.95 -9.03 2.02
C VAL A 49 5.17 -8.80 1.16
N LYS A 50 6.10 -9.74 1.17
CA LYS A 50 7.23 -9.77 0.25
C LYS A 50 7.05 -10.95 -0.71
N CYS A 51 7.02 -10.66 -2.01
CA CYS A 51 6.81 -11.68 -3.04
C CYS A 51 7.52 -11.25 -4.34
N PHE A 52 7.66 -12.19 -5.26
CA PHE A 52 8.19 -11.87 -6.58
C PHE A 52 7.39 -12.59 -7.64
N GLU A 53 6.63 -11.83 -8.42
CA GLU A 53 5.80 -12.32 -9.53
C GLU A 53 4.84 -13.45 -9.14
N ASP A 54 4.43 -13.46 -7.87
CA ASP A 54 3.47 -14.39 -7.29
C ASP A 54 2.63 -13.65 -6.25
N ASN A 55 1.31 -13.55 -6.46
CA ASN A 55 0.41 -12.81 -5.60
C ASN A 55 -0.41 -13.69 -4.65
N THR A 56 -0.02 -14.94 -4.44
CA THR A 56 -0.75 -15.86 -3.56
C THR A 56 -0.91 -15.26 -2.16
N LEU A 57 0.18 -14.73 -1.57
CA LEU A 57 0.14 -14.15 -0.23
C LEU A 57 -0.57 -12.80 -0.19
N VAL A 58 -0.56 -12.04 -1.28
CA VAL A 58 -1.32 -10.79 -1.39
C VAL A 58 -2.82 -11.08 -1.31
N LYS A 59 -3.28 -12.08 -2.06
CA LYS A 59 -4.67 -12.55 -2.00
C LYS A 59 -5.03 -13.03 -0.60
N ALA A 60 -4.22 -13.87 0.00
CA ALA A 60 -4.45 -14.38 1.35
C ALA A 60 -4.57 -13.24 2.37
N ALA A 61 -3.72 -12.22 2.30
CA ALA A 61 -3.79 -11.06 3.19
C ALA A 61 -5.09 -10.27 2.98
N LEU A 62 -5.43 -9.92 1.74
CA LEU A 62 -6.62 -9.12 1.44
C LEU A 62 -7.95 -9.84 1.71
N ASP A 63 -7.95 -11.17 1.77
CA ASP A 63 -9.09 -11.98 2.18
C ASP A 63 -9.32 -11.98 3.71
N THR A 64 -8.42 -11.41 4.48
CA THR A 64 -8.55 -11.27 5.95
C THR A 64 -9.04 -9.88 6.34
N PRO A 65 -9.58 -9.69 7.57
CA PRO A 65 -9.97 -8.37 8.04
C PRO A 65 -8.81 -7.39 8.03
N GLY A 66 -8.99 -6.27 7.31
CA GLY A 66 -7.96 -5.24 7.18
C GLY A 66 -7.83 -4.37 8.42
N GLN A 67 -8.95 -4.08 9.11
CA GLN A 67 -9.00 -3.27 10.33
C GLN A 67 -8.37 -1.87 10.13
N GLY A 68 -8.58 -1.27 8.96
CA GLY A 68 -8.02 0.03 8.62
C GLY A 68 -6.54 0.04 8.28
N ARG A 69 -5.90 -1.12 8.16
CA ARG A 69 -4.47 -1.20 7.81
C ARG A 69 -4.22 -0.93 6.33
N VAL A 70 -2.98 -0.61 6.04
CA VAL A 70 -2.44 -0.52 4.67
C VAL A 70 -1.55 -1.73 4.41
N LEU A 71 -1.82 -2.47 3.34
CA LEU A 71 -0.96 -3.57 2.92
C LEU A 71 0.15 -3.02 2.02
N VAL A 72 1.38 -3.16 2.45
CA VAL A 72 2.57 -2.82 1.65
C VAL A 72 3.13 -4.10 1.04
N VAL A 73 3.10 -4.17 -0.28
CA VAL A 73 3.55 -5.33 -1.05
C VAL A 73 4.88 -5.00 -1.69
N ASP A 74 5.94 -5.67 -1.24
CA ASP A 74 7.23 -5.63 -1.93
C ASP A 74 7.24 -6.69 -3.03
N GLY A 75 6.95 -6.24 -4.25
CA GLY A 75 7.00 -7.06 -5.45
C GLY A 75 8.34 -7.01 -6.18
N GLY A 76 9.39 -6.54 -5.51
CA GLY A 76 10.73 -6.43 -6.11
C GLY A 76 10.81 -5.43 -7.26
N ALA A 77 9.87 -4.50 -7.36
CA ALA A 77 9.72 -3.54 -8.46
C ALA A 77 9.60 -4.19 -9.85
N SER A 78 9.17 -5.46 -9.92
CA SER A 78 8.95 -6.13 -11.20
C SER A 78 7.83 -5.45 -11.99
N LEU A 79 8.07 -5.19 -13.26
CA LEU A 79 7.09 -4.64 -14.19
C LEU A 79 6.51 -5.72 -15.13
N ARG A 80 6.79 -6.99 -14.88
CA ARG A 80 6.45 -8.09 -15.79
C ARG A 80 5.11 -8.78 -15.47
N ARG A 81 4.61 -8.63 -14.25
CA ARG A 81 3.38 -9.29 -13.78
C ARG A 81 2.59 -8.36 -12.89
N ALA A 82 1.27 -8.40 -12.98
CA ALA A 82 0.40 -7.66 -12.08
C ALA A 82 0.15 -8.44 -10.79
N LEU A 83 0.34 -7.79 -9.65
CA LEU A 83 0.15 -8.40 -8.32
C LEU A 83 -1.26 -8.18 -7.78
N VAL A 84 -1.93 -7.10 -8.15
CA VAL A 84 -3.28 -6.76 -7.70
C VAL A 84 -4.14 -6.42 -8.92
N GLY A 85 -5.31 -7.02 -8.98
CA GLY A 85 -6.34 -6.70 -9.97
C GLY A 85 -7.67 -6.38 -9.31
N GLY A 86 -8.73 -6.32 -10.12
CA GLY A 86 -10.07 -5.91 -9.68
C GLY A 86 -10.63 -6.76 -8.55
N ASN A 87 -10.47 -8.08 -8.60
CA ASN A 87 -10.97 -8.99 -7.57
C ASN A 87 -10.31 -8.75 -6.21
N LEU A 88 -8.99 -8.54 -6.19
CA LEU A 88 -8.24 -8.26 -4.96
C LEU A 88 -8.55 -6.88 -4.41
N ALA A 89 -8.73 -5.88 -5.27
CA ALA A 89 -9.16 -4.55 -4.86
C ALA A 89 -10.53 -4.59 -4.19
N ALA A 90 -11.49 -5.31 -4.79
CA ALA A 90 -12.81 -5.50 -4.22
C ALA A 90 -12.76 -6.22 -2.88
N ALA A 91 -11.92 -7.25 -2.74
CA ALA A 91 -11.72 -7.96 -1.48
C ALA A 91 -11.13 -7.04 -0.41
N GLY A 92 -10.13 -6.25 -0.75
CA GLY A 92 -9.54 -5.26 0.16
C GLY A 92 -10.55 -4.26 0.66
N ALA A 93 -11.37 -3.70 -0.24
CA ALA A 93 -12.44 -2.77 0.11
C ALA A 93 -13.48 -3.42 1.04
N ARG A 94 -13.94 -4.61 0.69
CA ARG A 94 -14.95 -5.36 1.46
C ARG A 94 -14.47 -5.73 2.86
N ASN A 95 -13.18 -6.04 2.99
CA ASN A 95 -12.59 -6.50 4.24
C ASN A 95 -12.01 -5.38 5.11
N GLY A 96 -12.23 -4.11 4.75
CA GLY A 96 -11.86 -2.98 5.60
C GLY A 96 -10.40 -2.57 5.53
N TRP A 97 -9.68 -2.90 4.45
CA TRP A 97 -8.34 -2.36 4.22
C TRP A 97 -8.44 -0.89 3.79
N ALA A 98 -7.57 -0.04 4.36
CA ALA A 98 -7.51 1.37 3.98
C ALA A 98 -6.88 1.55 2.60
N GLY A 99 -5.88 0.78 2.29
CA GLY A 99 -5.18 0.84 1.01
C GLY A 99 -4.17 -0.27 0.83
N VAL A 100 -3.63 -0.32 -0.38
CA VAL A 100 -2.56 -1.23 -0.79
C VAL A 100 -1.50 -0.42 -1.53
N VAL A 101 -0.25 -0.54 -1.13
CA VAL A 101 0.89 0.04 -1.83
C VAL A 101 1.70 -1.09 -2.43
N VAL A 102 1.82 -1.12 -3.75
CA VAL A 102 2.48 -2.20 -4.48
C VAL A 102 3.76 -1.68 -5.12
N ASN A 103 4.89 -2.17 -4.64
CA ASN A 103 6.17 -1.98 -5.31
C ASN A 103 6.27 -2.97 -6.49
N GLY A 104 5.52 -2.68 -7.52
CA GLY A 104 5.26 -3.51 -8.68
C GLY A 104 4.06 -3.00 -9.46
N CYS A 105 3.44 -3.87 -10.25
CA CYS A 105 2.33 -3.50 -11.14
C CYS A 105 0.97 -4.04 -10.67
N VAL A 106 -0.07 -3.38 -11.16
CA VAL A 106 -1.48 -3.74 -10.98
C VAL A 106 -2.18 -3.81 -12.34
N ARG A 107 -3.40 -4.35 -12.38
CA ARG A 107 -4.23 -4.42 -13.59
C ARG A 107 -5.69 -4.13 -13.30
N ASP A 108 -6.54 -4.13 -14.34
CA ASP A 108 -7.98 -3.84 -14.24
C ASP A 108 -8.26 -2.39 -13.80
N ALA A 109 -7.66 -1.42 -14.48
CA ALA A 109 -7.68 -0.01 -14.10
C ALA A 109 -9.09 0.53 -13.80
N ALA A 110 -10.09 0.17 -14.60
CA ALA A 110 -11.48 0.63 -14.38
C ALA A 110 -12.08 0.05 -13.10
N GLU A 111 -11.84 -1.23 -12.83
CA GLU A 111 -12.32 -1.90 -11.61
C GLU A 111 -11.60 -1.37 -10.37
N LEU A 112 -10.29 -1.07 -10.47
CA LEU A 112 -9.53 -0.46 -9.38
C LEU A 112 -10.11 0.91 -9.00
N ARG A 113 -10.42 1.75 -10.00
CA ARG A 113 -11.02 3.07 -9.74
C ARG A 113 -12.39 2.99 -9.07
N ALA A 114 -13.15 1.94 -9.34
CA ALA A 114 -14.47 1.72 -8.77
C ALA A 114 -14.41 1.14 -7.34
N ALA A 115 -13.28 0.60 -6.91
CA ALA A 115 -13.14 -0.01 -5.60
C ALA A 115 -12.91 1.05 -4.52
N ALA A 116 -13.66 0.97 -3.40
CA ALA A 116 -13.54 1.91 -2.28
C ALA A 116 -12.34 1.58 -1.38
N VAL A 117 -11.15 1.59 -1.97
CA VAL A 117 -9.86 1.33 -1.32
C VAL A 117 -8.77 2.13 -2.04
N GLY A 118 -7.75 2.58 -1.30
CA GLY A 118 -6.59 3.20 -1.91
C GLY A 118 -5.69 2.15 -2.57
N ILE A 119 -5.13 2.47 -3.74
CA ILE A 119 -4.15 1.61 -4.41
C ILE A 119 -3.10 2.49 -5.05
N CYS A 120 -1.86 2.31 -4.62
CA CYS A 120 -0.68 2.91 -5.25
C CYS A 120 0.18 1.79 -5.85
N ALA A 121 0.71 2.01 -7.04
CA ALA A 121 1.58 1.06 -7.73
C ALA A 121 2.51 1.80 -8.70
N LEU A 122 3.50 1.08 -9.22
CA LEU A 122 4.47 1.64 -10.18
C LEU A 122 3.89 1.76 -11.58
N GLY A 123 2.92 0.91 -11.93
CA GLY A 123 2.32 0.95 -13.25
C GLY A 123 1.25 -0.11 -13.47
N LEU A 124 0.69 -0.09 -14.67
CA LEU A 124 -0.27 -1.08 -15.14
C LEU A 124 0.44 -2.15 -15.98
N MET A 125 0.03 -3.40 -15.80
CA MET A 125 0.53 -4.55 -16.55
C MET A 125 -0.60 -5.58 -16.66
N PRO A 126 -1.07 -5.94 -17.86
CA PRO A 126 -2.23 -6.84 -17.96
C PRO A 126 -1.93 -8.30 -17.64
N LEU A 127 -0.66 -8.72 -17.69
CA LEU A 127 -0.29 -10.12 -17.49
C LEU A 127 -0.31 -10.46 -15.99
N PRO A 128 -1.11 -11.47 -15.55
CA PRO A 128 -1.18 -11.88 -14.16
C PRO A 128 0.03 -12.72 -13.74
N THR A 129 0.13 -12.96 -12.43
CA THR A 129 1.14 -13.87 -11.88
C THR A 129 0.75 -15.33 -12.09
N GLU A 130 1.74 -16.20 -12.04
CA GLU A 130 1.55 -17.62 -11.75
C GLU A 130 1.62 -17.82 -10.24
N LYS A 131 0.62 -18.53 -9.67
CA LYS A 131 0.52 -18.75 -8.23
C LYS A 131 1.33 -20.00 -7.84
N ARG A 132 2.38 -19.78 -7.05
CA ARG A 132 3.28 -20.84 -6.55
C ARG A 132 3.33 -20.91 -5.02
N ASN A 133 2.54 -20.09 -4.35
CA ASN A 133 2.51 -20.01 -2.89
C ASN A 133 3.89 -19.66 -2.28
N GLU A 134 4.59 -18.76 -2.92
CA GLU A 134 5.92 -18.31 -2.51
C GLU A 134 5.86 -16.87 -1.98
N GLY A 135 6.69 -16.58 -0.99
CA GLY A 135 6.81 -15.25 -0.40
C GLY A 135 6.89 -15.30 1.11
N GLN A 136 6.82 -14.11 1.72
CA GLN A 136 6.89 -13.93 3.17
C GLN A 136 5.89 -12.88 3.62
N ASN A 137 5.24 -13.14 4.76
CA ASN A 137 4.33 -12.20 5.43
C ASN A 137 5.02 -11.55 6.62
N ASN A 138 4.61 -10.33 6.94
CA ASN A 138 4.98 -9.63 8.19
C ASN A 138 6.49 -9.53 8.40
N VAL A 139 7.21 -9.22 7.35
CA VAL A 139 8.65 -8.95 7.37
C VAL A 139 8.91 -7.48 7.05
N ALA A 140 10.04 -6.94 7.50
CA ALA A 140 10.50 -5.64 7.03
C ALA A 140 10.79 -5.73 5.53
N VAL A 141 10.34 -4.74 4.77
CA VAL A 141 10.51 -4.69 3.32
C VAL A 141 11.23 -3.41 2.91
N LEU A 142 12.00 -3.50 1.85
CA LEU A 142 12.72 -2.36 1.29
C LEU A 142 11.99 -1.89 0.03
N ILE A 143 11.34 -0.73 0.12
CA ILE A 143 10.52 -0.16 -0.95
C ILE A 143 11.24 1.05 -1.53
N GLN A 144 11.76 0.94 -2.75
CA GLN A 144 12.47 2.02 -3.43
C GLN A 144 13.56 2.66 -2.54
N GLY A 145 14.32 1.81 -1.83
CA GLY A 145 15.39 2.24 -0.94
C GLY A 145 14.94 2.68 0.46
N VAL A 146 13.67 2.55 0.80
CA VAL A 146 13.10 2.95 2.09
C VAL A 146 12.59 1.72 2.84
N TRP A 147 13.04 1.53 4.08
CA TRP A 147 12.52 0.46 4.92
C TRP A 147 11.11 0.76 5.40
N VAL A 148 10.25 -0.24 5.28
CA VAL A 148 8.87 -0.24 5.78
C VAL A 148 8.69 -1.51 6.61
N ARG A 149 8.19 -1.35 7.82
CA ARG A 149 8.08 -2.45 8.79
C ARG A 149 6.62 -2.68 9.18
N PRO A 150 6.23 -3.93 9.47
CA PRO A 150 4.92 -4.17 10.08
C PRO A 150 4.74 -3.30 11.33
N GLY A 151 3.58 -2.67 11.46
CA GLY A 151 3.28 -1.76 12.56
C GLY A 151 3.71 -0.31 12.36
N ASP A 152 4.50 0.00 11.34
CA ASP A 152 4.67 1.39 10.89
C ASP A 152 3.31 1.99 10.50
N TRP A 153 3.27 3.30 10.37
CA TRP A 153 2.12 4.03 9.84
C TRP A 153 2.43 4.58 8.47
N LEU A 154 1.49 4.46 7.56
CA LEU A 154 1.64 4.96 6.19
C LEU A 154 0.53 5.95 5.87
N TYR A 155 0.92 7.05 5.22
CA TYR A 155 0.02 8.12 4.76
C TYR A 155 0.28 8.35 3.28
N ALA A 156 -0.76 8.23 2.47
CA ALA A 156 -0.70 8.43 1.03
C ALA A 156 -1.77 9.43 0.59
N ASP A 157 -1.40 10.37 -0.25
CA ASP A 157 -2.32 11.28 -0.93
C ASP A 157 -1.83 11.55 -2.36
N GLU A 158 -2.36 12.56 -3.03
CA GLU A 158 -1.99 12.88 -4.42
C GLU A 158 -0.53 13.27 -4.59
N ASP A 159 0.13 13.79 -3.53
CA ASP A 159 1.51 14.27 -3.61
C ASP A 159 2.54 13.19 -3.36
N GLY A 160 2.20 12.15 -2.59
CA GLY A 160 3.16 11.09 -2.30
C GLY A 160 2.78 10.18 -1.15
N ILE A 161 3.80 9.48 -0.65
CA ILE A 161 3.65 8.48 0.40
C ILE A 161 4.71 8.72 1.46
N VAL A 162 4.27 8.85 2.72
CA VAL A 162 5.17 8.95 3.87
C VAL A 162 4.93 7.79 4.84
N VAL A 163 5.97 7.39 5.54
CA VAL A 163 5.95 6.30 6.51
C VAL A 163 6.53 6.80 7.83
N SER A 164 5.92 6.41 8.92
CA SER A 164 6.38 6.75 10.26
C SER A 164 6.37 5.54 11.18
N ALA A 165 7.31 5.49 12.11
CA ALA A 165 7.35 4.44 13.14
C ALA A 165 6.15 4.52 14.09
N THR A 166 5.52 5.69 14.22
CA THR A 166 4.36 5.93 15.09
C THR A 166 3.28 6.68 14.35
N SER A 167 2.05 6.67 14.90
CA SER A 167 0.96 7.50 14.36
C SER A 167 1.32 8.98 14.46
N LEU A 168 1.11 9.71 13.38
CA LEU A 168 1.33 11.16 13.28
C LEU A 168 0.03 11.96 13.46
N LEU A 169 -1.11 11.29 13.49
CA LEU A 169 -2.42 11.89 13.74
C LEU A 169 -2.81 11.53 15.17
N GLY A 170 -2.95 12.53 15.98
CA GLY A 170 -3.30 12.39 17.40
C GLY A 170 -4.66 11.77 17.68
#